data_5ae520bcf7b632396e95f264139e0336
#
_entry.id   5ae520bcf7b632396e95f264139e0336
#
_cell.length_a   1.000
_cell.length_b   1.000
_cell.length_c   1.000
_cell.angle_alpha   90.00
_cell.angle_beta   90.00
_cell.angle_gamma   90.00
#
_symmetry.space_group_name_H-M   'P 1'
#
loop_
_entity.id
_entity.type
_entity.pdbx_description
1 polymer ?
#
loop_
_entity_poly.entity_id
_entity_poly.type
_entity_poly.pdbx_seq_one_letter_code
_entity_poly.pdbx_strand_id
1 'polypeptide(L)'
;MNVRSRSRLLISLIVFGYLFIAPLVAQAHVKWFSDFSFTDPPLTVGQVLTPTFLALAALTFGAMGAMVYLDKRLNSLPLYGRIVDWLMARRDQALVVLRVGMGVTLLLSWQADRLLAPDLVAPSALVGWLQFVVALLLVLPITTPLAGIGVLVLYAIAVVNFGGFYMLDYFAFVGVGIYLLVAQSPNARIRGLRLPALYFSLGFSLMWLGLEKVIYPQWGLYILQQNSQLTLGLDVNFFLLAAAFVELALGYLLIIGLLERPLSLVVTLVFFTTTLVFGRTEIIGHTILHAALIVFLLE
;
A
#
# COMPACT_ATOMS: atom_id res chain seq x y z
N MET A 1 -29.82 16.19 16.54
CA MET A 1 -29.43 15.46 15.32
C MET A 1 -30.67 14.78 14.75
N ASN A 2 -31.09 15.18 13.54
CA ASN A 2 -32.34 14.74 12.92
C ASN A 2 -32.26 13.22 12.55
N VAL A 3 -33.38 12.49 12.59
CA VAL A 3 -33.42 11.02 12.29
C VAL A 3 -32.75 10.67 10.96
N ARG A 4 -32.93 11.51 9.92
CA ARG A 4 -32.25 11.37 8.62
C ARG A 4 -30.71 11.50 8.70
N SER A 5 -30.18 12.25 9.66
CA SER A 5 -28.74 12.39 9.88
C SER A 5 -28.16 11.16 10.60
N ARG A 6 -28.94 10.54 11.50
CA ARG A 6 -28.56 9.32 12.23
C ARG A 6 -28.54 8.10 11.30
N SER A 7 -29.55 7.96 10.43
CA SER A 7 -29.57 6.83 9.47
C SER A 7 -28.45 6.92 8.44
N ARG A 8 -28.11 8.12 7.94
CA ARG A 8 -26.97 8.31 7.02
C ARG A 8 -25.62 8.03 7.69
N LEU A 9 -25.45 8.44 8.95
CA LEU A 9 -24.25 8.12 9.72
C LEU A 9 -24.16 6.61 9.96
N LEU A 10 -25.28 5.95 10.30
CA LEU A 10 -25.31 4.50 10.53
C LEU A 10 -24.99 3.73 9.23
N ILE A 11 -25.56 4.11 8.11
CA ILE A 11 -25.27 3.52 6.79
C ILE A 11 -23.79 3.75 6.43
N SER A 12 -23.26 4.96 6.63
CA SER A 12 -21.84 5.23 6.38
C SER A 12 -20.93 4.42 7.29
N LEU A 13 -21.28 4.22 8.56
CA LEU A 13 -20.54 3.38 9.51
C LEU A 13 -20.67 1.88 9.18
N ILE A 14 -21.82 1.42 8.71
CA ILE A 14 -22.02 0.02 8.26
C ILE A 14 -21.21 -0.22 6.98
N VAL A 15 -21.25 0.71 6.02
CA VAL A 15 -20.49 0.62 4.77
C VAL A 15 -18.99 0.74 5.04
N PHE A 16 -18.59 1.64 5.93
CA PHE A 16 -17.23 1.75 6.43
C PHE A 16 -16.82 0.46 7.14
N GLY A 17 -17.64 -0.04 8.07
CA GLY A 17 -17.42 -1.32 8.73
C GLY A 17 -17.31 -2.49 7.75
N TYR A 18 -18.14 -2.55 6.72
CA TYR A 18 -18.06 -3.58 5.69
C TYR A 18 -16.77 -3.48 4.86
N LEU A 19 -16.36 -2.28 4.45
CA LEU A 19 -15.11 -2.08 3.72
C LEU A 19 -13.86 -2.36 4.57
N PHE A 20 -13.94 -2.24 5.89
CA PHE A 20 -12.79 -2.32 6.77
C PHE A 20 -12.83 -3.50 7.75
N ILE A 21 -13.99 -4.12 8.00
CA ILE A 21 -14.09 -5.31 8.87
C ILE A 21 -14.00 -6.60 8.03
N ALA A 22 -14.56 -6.62 6.84
CA ALA A 22 -14.44 -7.78 5.95
C ALA A 22 -12.98 -8.12 5.57
N PRO A 23 -12.08 -7.14 5.35
CA PRO A 23 -10.69 -7.43 5.04
C PRO A 23 -9.70 -7.24 6.20
N LEU A 24 -10.13 -7.30 7.47
CA LEU A 24 -9.19 -7.35 8.61
C LEU A 24 -8.20 -8.52 8.51
N VAL A 25 -8.39 -9.37 7.50
CA VAL A 25 -7.49 -10.44 7.07
C VAL A 25 -7.15 -10.23 5.61
N ALA A 26 -6.79 -8.99 5.20
CA ALA A 26 -6.29 -8.74 3.86
C ALA A 26 -5.05 -9.58 3.61
N GLN A 27 -5.00 -10.17 2.44
CA GLN A 27 -3.88 -10.99 2.05
C GLN A 27 -2.64 -10.13 1.86
N ALA A 28 -1.54 -10.63 2.38
CA ALA A 28 -0.19 -10.27 1.98
C ALA A 28 -0.04 -10.21 0.45
N HIS A 29 1.04 -9.63 -0.01
CA HIS A 29 1.44 -9.75 -1.40
C HIS A 29 1.42 -11.23 -1.81
N VAL A 30 0.48 -11.60 -2.67
CA VAL A 30 0.23 -12.99 -3.07
C VAL A 30 1.51 -13.67 -3.54
N LYS A 31 2.33 -12.94 -4.31
CA LYS A 31 3.58 -13.43 -4.90
C LYS A 31 4.67 -13.76 -3.89
N TRP A 32 4.57 -13.29 -2.65
CA TRP A 32 5.54 -13.64 -1.59
C TRP A 32 5.33 -15.05 -1.02
N PHE A 33 4.14 -15.62 -1.23
CA PHE A 33 3.70 -16.84 -0.57
C PHE A 33 3.10 -17.89 -1.51
N SER A 34 2.99 -17.60 -2.80
CA SER A 34 2.48 -18.53 -3.81
C SER A 34 3.52 -18.81 -4.88
N ASP A 35 3.57 -20.06 -5.32
CA ASP A 35 4.21 -20.41 -6.58
C ASP A 35 3.31 -19.90 -7.71
N PHE A 36 3.70 -18.81 -8.34
CA PHE A 36 2.99 -18.22 -9.47
C PHE A 36 3.83 -18.34 -10.74
N SER A 37 3.15 -18.34 -11.88
CA SER A 37 3.81 -18.33 -13.19
C SER A 37 3.23 -17.23 -14.07
N PHE A 38 4.10 -16.49 -14.77
CA PHE A 38 3.67 -15.51 -15.78
C PHE A 38 3.03 -16.17 -17.01
N THR A 39 3.15 -17.50 -17.14
CA THR A 39 2.47 -18.28 -18.17
C THR A 39 1.05 -18.66 -17.78
N ASP A 40 0.65 -18.38 -16.54
CA ASP A 40 -0.73 -18.59 -16.10
C ASP A 40 -1.68 -17.71 -16.92
N PRO A 41 -2.76 -18.29 -17.48
CA PRO A 41 -3.65 -17.50 -18.31
C PRO A 41 -4.46 -16.53 -17.46
N PRO A 42 -4.53 -15.22 -17.87
CA PRO A 42 -5.43 -14.29 -17.23
C PRO A 42 -6.90 -14.66 -17.52
N LEU A 43 -7.79 -14.30 -16.61
CA LEU A 43 -9.23 -14.39 -16.89
C LEU A 43 -9.60 -13.47 -18.05
N THR A 44 -10.46 -13.96 -18.92
CA THR A 44 -11.08 -13.14 -19.97
C THR A 44 -12.09 -12.17 -19.37
N VAL A 45 -12.39 -11.08 -20.07
CA VAL A 45 -13.38 -10.08 -19.64
C VAL A 45 -14.73 -10.72 -19.30
N GLY A 46 -15.19 -11.71 -20.10
CA GLY A 46 -16.45 -12.42 -19.83
C GLY A 46 -16.43 -13.27 -18.56
N GLN A 47 -15.25 -13.79 -18.18
CA GLN A 47 -15.09 -14.54 -16.93
C GLN A 47 -15.01 -13.61 -15.70
N VAL A 48 -14.49 -12.41 -15.87
CA VAL A 48 -14.41 -11.38 -14.82
C VAL A 48 -15.78 -10.78 -14.52
N LEU A 49 -16.56 -10.41 -15.56
CA LEU A 49 -17.83 -9.68 -15.43
C LEU A 49 -18.97 -10.60 -14.92
N THR A 50 -18.77 -11.26 -13.79
CA THR A 50 -19.79 -12.06 -13.12
C THR A 50 -20.82 -11.16 -12.38
N PRO A 51 -22.03 -11.67 -12.06
CA PRO A 51 -22.98 -10.94 -11.23
C PRO A 51 -22.38 -10.49 -9.88
N THR A 52 -21.54 -11.32 -9.25
CA THR A 52 -20.83 -11.01 -8.00
C THR A 52 -19.87 -9.86 -8.19
N PHE A 53 -19.09 -9.86 -9.30
CA PHE A 53 -18.20 -8.75 -9.64
C PHE A 53 -18.96 -7.44 -9.79
N LEU A 54 -20.06 -7.45 -10.55
CA LEU A 54 -20.88 -6.26 -10.79
C LEU A 54 -21.51 -5.73 -9.50
N ALA A 55 -21.98 -6.63 -8.62
CA ALA A 55 -22.53 -6.26 -7.32
C ALA A 55 -21.45 -5.62 -6.41
N LEU A 56 -20.26 -6.21 -6.32
CA LEU A 56 -19.15 -5.65 -5.56
C LEU A 56 -18.65 -4.33 -6.14
N ALA A 57 -18.59 -4.20 -7.46
CA ALA A 57 -18.27 -2.94 -8.13
C ALA A 57 -19.27 -1.84 -7.76
N ALA A 58 -20.57 -2.10 -7.89
CA ALA A 58 -21.63 -1.16 -7.52
C ALA A 58 -21.57 -0.77 -6.04
N LEU A 59 -21.34 -1.74 -5.15
CA LEU A 59 -21.17 -1.51 -3.71
C LEU A 59 -19.93 -0.63 -3.44
N THR A 60 -18.81 -0.91 -4.11
CA THR A 60 -17.56 -0.15 -3.95
C THR A 60 -17.74 1.30 -4.40
N PHE A 61 -18.36 1.54 -5.56
CA PHE A 61 -18.66 2.91 -6.02
C PHE A 61 -19.61 3.64 -5.08
N GLY A 62 -20.64 2.97 -4.57
CA GLY A 62 -21.53 3.53 -3.55
C GLY A 62 -20.80 3.89 -2.25
N ALA A 63 -19.91 2.99 -1.81
CA ALA A 63 -19.07 3.21 -0.65
C ALA A 63 -18.10 4.39 -0.82
N MET A 64 -17.45 4.51 -1.97
CA MET A 64 -16.57 5.64 -2.28
C MET A 64 -17.35 6.98 -2.24
N GLY A 65 -18.58 7.03 -2.77
CA GLY A 65 -19.47 8.18 -2.61
C GLY A 65 -19.76 8.50 -1.13
N ALA A 66 -19.97 7.48 -0.30
CA ALA A 66 -20.16 7.66 1.15
C ALA A 66 -18.88 8.17 1.85
N MET A 67 -17.67 7.78 1.37
CA MET A 67 -16.39 8.26 1.92
C MET A 67 -16.22 9.77 1.72
N VAL A 68 -16.69 10.34 0.61
CA VAL A 68 -16.69 11.81 0.40
C VAL A 68 -17.51 12.52 1.47
N TYR A 69 -18.66 11.94 1.84
CA TYR A 69 -19.49 12.50 2.91
C TYR A 69 -18.82 12.33 4.29
N LEU A 70 -18.21 11.17 4.52
CA LEU A 70 -17.51 10.87 5.77
C LEU A 70 -16.32 11.80 5.99
N ASP A 71 -15.51 12.06 4.94
CA ASP A 71 -14.39 13.00 5.00
C ASP A 71 -14.83 14.39 5.45
N LYS A 72 -15.89 14.94 4.83
CA LYS A 72 -16.47 16.22 5.22
C LYS A 72 -16.94 16.22 6.66
N ARG A 73 -17.48 15.10 7.14
CA ARG A 73 -17.97 14.98 8.51
C ARG A 73 -16.85 14.90 9.52
N LEU A 74 -15.81 14.10 9.24
CA LEU A 74 -14.64 14.00 10.10
C LEU A 74 -13.94 15.35 10.24
N ASN A 75 -13.73 16.04 9.13
CA ASN A 75 -13.10 17.37 9.12
C ASN A 75 -13.93 18.44 9.89
N SER A 76 -15.22 18.22 10.12
CA SER A 76 -16.07 19.09 10.93
C SER A 76 -16.05 18.80 12.44
N LEU A 77 -15.38 17.71 12.88
CA LEU A 77 -15.33 17.31 14.29
C LEU A 77 -14.18 18.01 15.03
N PRO A 78 -14.44 18.75 16.13
CA PRO A 78 -13.37 19.44 16.86
C PRO A 78 -12.31 18.51 17.44
N LEU A 79 -12.69 17.28 17.80
CA LEU A 79 -11.75 16.28 18.28
C LEU A 79 -10.79 15.85 17.16
N TYR A 80 -11.32 15.59 15.95
CA TYR A 80 -10.51 15.23 14.81
C TYR A 80 -9.54 16.37 14.44
N GLY A 81 -10.00 17.61 14.42
CA GLY A 81 -9.15 18.77 14.20
C GLY A 81 -7.96 18.82 15.17
N ARG A 82 -8.20 18.62 16.49
CA ARG A 82 -7.12 18.58 17.49
C ARG A 82 -6.11 17.45 17.25
N ILE A 83 -6.57 16.28 16.81
CA ILE A 83 -5.69 15.16 16.46
C ILE A 83 -4.85 15.53 15.24
N VAL A 84 -5.46 16.11 14.21
CA VAL A 84 -4.76 16.57 13.00
C VAL A 84 -3.71 17.62 13.35
N ASP A 85 -4.04 18.64 14.15
CA ASP A 85 -3.10 19.66 14.59
C ASP A 85 -1.91 19.07 15.35
N TRP A 86 -2.18 18.09 16.22
CA TRP A 86 -1.13 17.39 16.97
C TRP A 86 -0.20 16.58 16.07
N LEU A 87 -0.72 15.93 15.01
CA LEU A 87 0.06 15.20 14.00
C LEU A 87 0.87 16.19 13.15
N MET A 88 0.24 17.22 12.61
CA MET A 88 0.89 18.24 11.78
C MET A 88 2.00 18.99 12.49
N ALA A 89 1.91 19.18 13.82
CA ALA A 89 3.01 19.74 14.62
C ALA A 89 4.29 18.87 14.57
N ARG A 90 4.21 17.64 14.05
CA ARG A 90 5.33 16.69 13.91
C ARG A 90 5.73 16.41 12.46
N ARG A 91 5.18 17.14 11.50
CA ARG A 91 5.44 16.94 10.07
C ARG A 91 6.95 16.98 9.71
N ASP A 92 7.75 17.71 10.48
CA ASP A 92 9.19 17.78 10.26
C ASP A 92 9.87 16.42 10.46
N GLN A 93 9.21 15.47 11.14
CA GLN A 93 9.69 14.11 11.33
C GLN A 93 9.39 13.21 10.11
N ALA A 94 8.51 13.60 9.20
CA ALA A 94 8.09 12.79 8.06
C ALA A 94 9.27 12.30 7.20
N LEU A 95 10.22 13.19 6.87
CA LEU A 95 11.42 12.82 6.13
C LEU A 95 12.30 11.83 6.91
N VAL A 96 12.43 12.01 8.23
CA VAL A 96 13.22 11.10 9.07
C VAL A 96 12.58 9.72 9.11
N VAL A 97 11.26 9.65 9.29
CA VAL A 97 10.51 8.39 9.27
C VAL A 97 10.70 7.64 7.96
N LEU A 98 10.56 8.34 6.82
CA LEU A 98 10.71 7.68 5.52
C LEU A 98 12.15 7.22 5.27
N ARG A 99 13.15 8.00 5.67
CA ARG A 99 14.58 7.63 5.58
C ARG A 99 14.89 6.40 6.42
N VAL A 100 14.44 6.37 7.68
CA VAL A 100 14.64 5.24 8.59
C VAL A 100 13.92 4.00 8.05
N GLY A 101 12.64 4.14 7.68
CA GLY A 101 11.85 3.03 7.10
C GLY A 101 12.49 2.45 5.85
N MET A 102 12.92 3.31 4.91
CA MET A 102 13.60 2.83 3.70
C MET A 102 14.95 2.20 4.01
N GLY A 103 15.74 2.80 4.90
CA GLY A 103 17.02 2.23 5.32
C GLY A 103 16.87 0.84 5.95
N VAL A 104 15.90 0.68 6.84
CA VAL A 104 15.58 -0.62 7.48
C VAL A 104 15.12 -1.63 6.43
N THR A 105 14.23 -1.23 5.51
CA THR A 105 13.78 -2.12 4.42
C THR A 105 14.94 -2.62 3.58
N LEU A 106 15.85 -1.72 3.16
CA LEU A 106 17.01 -2.11 2.34
C LEU A 106 17.96 -3.04 3.11
N LEU A 107 18.19 -2.79 4.40
CA LEU A 107 19.06 -3.63 5.23
C LEU A 107 18.46 -5.01 5.49
N LEU A 108 17.14 -5.09 5.78
CA LEU A 108 16.47 -6.37 5.99
C LEU A 108 16.43 -7.20 4.69
N SER A 109 16.16 -6.56 3.55
CA SER A 109 16.20 -7.24 2.25
C SER A 109 17.62 -7.70 1.91
N TRP A 110 18.63 -6.84 2.12
CA TRP A 110 20.03 -7.20 1.91
C TRP A 110 20.47 -8.38 2.77
N GLN A 111 20.11 -8.40 4.05
CA GLN A 111 20.41 -9.51 4.96
C GLN A 111 19.77 -10.83 4.52
N ALA A 112 18.66 -10.76 3.78
CA ALA A 112 17.95 -11.90 3.24
C ALA A 112 18.39 -12.28 1.81
N ASP A 113 19.46 -11.68 1.27
CA ASP A 113 19.90 -11.81 -0.13
C ASP A 113 18.80 -11.42 -1.13
N ARG A 114 18.01 -10.39 -0.80
CA ARG A 114 16.89 -9.87 -1.60
C ARG A 114 17.15 -8.44 -2.07
N LEU A 115 16.56 -8.12 -3.21
CA LEU A 115 16.56 -6.77 -3.79
C LEU A 115 15.23 -6.09 -3.52
N LEU A 116 15.21 -5.05 -2.67
CA LEU A 116 14.03 -4.25 -2.32
C LEU A 116 12.93 -5.00 -1.56
N ALA A 117 12.49 -6.16 -2.04
CA ALA A 117 11.33 -6.90 -1.53
C ALA A 117 11.67 -8.39 -1.28
N PRO A 118 10.87 -9.11 -0.47
CA PRO A 118 11.23 -10.46 0.02
C PRO A 118 11.37 -11.53 -1.04
N ASP A 119 10.67 -11.41 -2.16
CA ASP A 119 10.62 -12.36 -3.27
C ASP A 119 11.63 -12.05 -4.38
N LEU A 120 12.15 -10.81 -4.42
CA LEU A 120 13.11 -10.38 -5.44
C LEU A 120 14.52 -10.83 -5.05
N VAL A 121 14.97 -11.96 -5.57
CA VAL A 121 16.35 -12.45 -5.33
C VAL A 121 17.35 -11.46 -5.92
N ALA A 122 18.35 -11.04 -5.13
CA ALA A 122 19.39 -10.15 -5.63
C ALA A 122 20.14 -10.78 -6.82
N PRO A 123 20.18 -10.13 -8.00
CA PRO A 123 20.72 -10.74 -9.22
C PRO A 123 22.25 -10.96 -9.16
N SER A 124 22.94 -10.27 -8.25
CA SER A 124 24.37 -10.46 -7.99
C SER A 124 24.76 -9.86 -6.64
N ALA A 125 25.89 -10.31 -6.10
CA ALA A 125 26.46 -9.73 -4.88
C ALA A 125 26.75 -8.22 -5.03
N LEU A 126 27.15 -7.76 -6.22
CA LEU A 126 27.37 -6.34 -6.48
C LEU A 126 26.11 -5.49 -6.28
N VAL A 127 24.95 -5.98 -6.74
CA VAL A 127 23.66 -5.30 -6.55
C VAL A 127 23.27 -5.30 -5.06
N GLY A 128 23.53 -6.40 -4.35
CA GLY A 128 23.34 -6.45 -2.89
C GLY A 128 24.19 -5.40 -2.16
N TRP A 129 25.48 -5.26 -2.52
CA TRP A 129 26.35 -4.24 -1.94
C TRP A 129 25.94 -2.81 -2.33
N LEU A 130 25.47 -2.60 -3.57
CA LEU A 130 24.88 -1.32 -3.97
C LEU A 130 23.68 -0.97 -3.08
N GLN A 131 22.78 -1.92 -2.83
CA GLN A 131 21.64 -1.73 -1.93
C GLN A 131 22.09 -1.37 -0.51
N PHE A 132 23.11 -2.06 0.03
CA PHE A 132 23.68 -1.74 1.34
C PHE A 132 24.25 -0.32 1.38
N VAL A 133 24.99 0.11 0.35
CA VAL A 133 25.50 1.50 0.25
C VAL A 133 24.34 2.50 0.21
N VAL A 134 23.27 2.24 -0.54
CA VAL A 134 22.10 3.11 -0.55
C VAL A 134 21.46 3.21 0.84
N ALA A 135 21.40 2.10 1.59
CA ALA A 135 20.92 2.11 2.99
C ALA A 135 21.82 3.00 3.89
N LEU A 136 23.14 2.96 3.74
CA LEU A 136 24.05 3.82 4.49
C LEU A 136 23.89 5.31 4.13
N LEU A 137 23.62 5.64 2.86
CA LEU A 137 23.34 7.02 2.45
C LEU A 137 22.10 7.61 3.13
N LEU A 138 21.16 6.79 3.58
CA LEU A 138 19.96 7.23 4.31
C LEU A 138 20.26 7.62 5.77
N VAL A 139 21.41 7.24 6.32
CA VAL A 139 21.78 7.58 7.71
C VAL A 139 22.02 9.10 7.83
N LEU A 140 22.70 9.72 6.87
CA LEU A 140 23.01 11.14 6.91
C LEU A 140 21.97 11.97 6.15
N PRO A 141 21.45 13.07 6.76
CA PRO A 141 20.47 13.92 6.08
C PRO A 141 20.96 14.49 4.74
N ILE A 142 22.22 14.87 4.67
CA ILE A 142 22.79 15.52 3.47
C ILE A 142 22.87 14.59 2.25
N THR A 143 22.93 13.29 2.45
CA THR A 143 23.01 12.29 1.38
C THR A 143 21.62 11.77 0.95
N THR A 144 20.55 12.28 1.57
CA THR A 144 19.17 11.84 1.26
C THR A 144 18.82 11.92 -0.23
N PRO A 145 19.12 13.00 -0.98
CA PRO A 145 18.80 13.05 -2.41
C PRO A 145 19.54 11.98 -3.22
N LEU A 146 20.81 11.72 -2.86
CA LEU A 146 21.61 10.67 -3.51
C LEU A 146 21.04 9.28 -3.20
N ALA A 147 20.58 9.04 -1.97
CA ALA A 147 19.88 7.81 -1.61
C ALA A 147 18.57 7.65 -2.41
N GLY A 148 17.83 8.75 -2.65
CA GLY A 148 16.64 8.75 -3.51
C GLY A 148 16.96 8.28 -4.93
N ILE A 149 18.05 8.78 -5.52
CA ILE A 149 18.55 8.29 -6.82
C ILE A 149 18.90 6.80 -6.71
N GLY A 150 19.61 6.39 -5.65
CA GLY A 150 19.96 4.99 -5.41
C GLY A 150 18.75 4.07 -5.38
N VAL A 151 17.66 4.45 -4.70
CA VAL A 151 16.39 3.69 -4.67
C VAL A 151 15.81 3.55 -6.07
N LEU A 152 15.78 4.63 -6.86
CA LEU A 152 15.28 4.58 -8.24
C LEU A 152 16.14 3.70 -9.13
N VAL A 153 17.47 3.71 -8.95
CA VAL A 153 18.41 2.82 -9.67
C VAL A 153 18.18 1.37 -9.29
N LEU A 154 18.01 1.04 -8.00
CA LEU A 154 17.69 -0.32 -7.54
C LEU A 154 16.36 -0.79 -8.13
N TYR A 155 15.35 0.08 -8.18
CA TYR A 155 14.06 -0.23 -8.82
C TYR A 155 14.25 -0.49 -10.33
N ALA A 156 15.03 0.33 -11.04
CA ALA A 156 15.31 0.13 -12.46
C ALA A 156 16.06 -1.21 -12.72
N ILE A 157 17.03 -1.56 -11.86
CA ILE A 157 17.70 -2.87 -11.90
C ILE A 157 16.68 -4.00 -11.70
N ALA A 158 15.74 -3.85 -10.75
CA ALA A 158 14.69 -4.84 -10.54
C ALA A 158 13.77 -4.97 -11.76
N VAL A 159 13.38 -3.87 -12.40
CA VAL A 159 12.58 -3.89 -13.66
C VAL A 159 13.30 -4.67 -14.75
N VAL A 160 14.60 -4.48 -14.93
CA VAL A 160 15.39 -5.20 -15.94
C VAL A 160 15.47 -6.70 -15.64
N ASN A 161 15.57 -7.10 -14.37
CA ASN A 161 15.76 -8.50 -13.99
C ASN A 161 14.45 -9.28 -13.85
N PHE A 162 13.38 -8.64 -13.37
CA PHE A 162 12.10 -9.30 -13.06
C PHE A 162 10.98 -8.95 -14.04
N GLY A 163 11.18 -7.93 -14.87
CA GLY A 163 10.20 -7.45 -15.84
C GLY A 163 9.27 -6.36 -15.29
N GLY A 164 8.85 -5.46 -16.20
CA GLY A 164 8.05 -4.30 -15.83
C GLY A 164 6.70 -4.64 -15.22
N PHE A 165 6.01 -5.66 -15.75
CA PHE A 165 4.72 -6.12 -15.23
C PHE A 165 4.80 -6.52 -13.75
N TYR A 166 5.81 -7.32 -13.40
CA TYR A 166 6.04 -7.76 -12.03
C TYR A 166 6.34 -6.60 -11.09
N MET A 167 7.12 -5.63 -11.56
CA MET A 167 7.55 -4.50 -10.75
C MET A 167 6.47 -3.45 -10.51
N LEU A 168 5.29 -3.54 -11.14
CA LEU A 168 4.16 -2.67 -10.85
C LEU A 168 3.63 -2.86 -9.41
N ASP A 169 3.76 -4.05 -8.83
CA ASP A 169 3.45 -4.30 -7.40
C ASP A 169 4.28 -3.39 -6.48
N TYR A 170 5.52 -3.14 -6.88
CA TYR A 170 6.53 -2.41 -6.11
C TYR A 170 6.67 -0.95 -6.54
N PHE A 171 5.70 -0.42 -7.27
CA PHE A 171 5.76 0.97 -7.77
C PHE A 171 5.84 2.00 -6.63
N ALA A 172 5.45 1.63 -5.42
CA ALA A 172 5.64 2.43 -4.20
C ALA A 172 7.11 2.87 -3.99
N PHE A 173 8.10 2.03 -4.38
CA PHE A 173 9.53 2.40 -4.30
C PHE A 173 9.90 3.58 -5.19
N VAL A 174 9.21 3.75 -6.33
CA VAL A 174 9.40 4.91 -7.22
C VAL A 174 8.98 6.19 -6.49
N GLY A 175 7.82 6.18 -5.83
CA GLY A 175 7.35 7.32 -5.04
C GLY A 175 8.26 7.65 -3.87
N VAL A 176 8.75 6.62 -3.16
CA VAL A 176 9.73 6.79 -2.08
C VAL A 176 11.03 7.40 -2.62
N GLY A 177 11.56 6.88 -3.72
CA GLY A 177 12.77 7.40 -4.36
C GLY A 177 12.62 8.87 -4.78
N ILE A 178 11.49 9.23 -5.41
CA ILE A 178 11.17 10.62 -5.77
C ILE A 178 11.02 11.49 -4.52
N TYR A 179 10.30 11.02 -3.48
CA TYR A 179 10.15 11.78 -2.24
C TYR A 179 11.52 12.12 -1.65
N LEU A 180 12.40 11.13 -1.47
CA LEU A 180 13.74 11.32 -0.91
C LEU A 180 14.60 12.26 -1.77
N LEU A 181 14.51 12.14 -3.09
CA LEU A 181 15.24 12.97 -4.04
C LEU A 181 14.87 14.46 -3.94
N VAL A 182 13.57 14.77 -3.83
CA VAL A 182 13.08 16.14 -3.92
C VAL A 182 12.78 16.80 -2.57
N ALA A 183 12.74 16.04 -1.47
CA ALA A 183 12.30 16.54 -0.15
C ALA A 183 13.09 17.72 0.37
N GLN A 184 14.39 17.78 0.05
CA GLN A 184 15.29 18.86 0.47
C GLN A 184 15.57 19.89 -0.64
N SER A 185 14.86 19.85 -1.76
CA SER A 185 15.06 20.79 -2.85
C SER A 185 14.81 22.22 -2.39
N PRO A 186 15.71 23.18 -2.72
CA PRO A 186 15.47 24.61 -2.45
C PRO A 186 14.29 25.15 -3.26
N ASN A 187 14.01 24.55 -4.42
CA ASN A 187 12.86 24.92 -5.25
C ASN A 187 11.57 24.37 -4.66
N ALA A 188 10.69 25.28 -4.20
CA ALA A 188 9.41 24.91 -3.57
C ALA A 188 8.49 24.09 -4.49
N ARG A 189 8.50 24.31 -5.82
CA ARG A 189 7.71 23.54 -6.78
C ARG A 189 8.20 22.10 -6.86
N ILE A 190 9.52 21.90 -6.94
CA ILE A 190 10.11 20.55 -6.96
C ILE A 190 9.85 19.85 -5.63
N ARG A 191 10.08 20.52 -4.51
CA ARG A 191 9.80 19.98 -3.17
C ARG A 191 8.34 19.61 -2.98
N GLY A 192 7.42 20.36 -3.62
CA GLY A 192 5.98 20.07 -3.58
C GLY A 192 5.57 18.77 -4.26
N LEU A 193 6.42 18.17 -5.10
CA LEU A 193 6.15 16.89 -5.76
C LEU A 193 6.28 15.68 -4.83
N ARG A 194 6.89 15.83 -3.64
CA ARG A 194 7.20 14.72 -2.74
C ARG A 194 5.97 13.90 -2.34
N LEU A 195 4.94 14.57 -1.85
CA LEU A 195 3.71 13.92 -1.39
C LEU A 195 2.87 13.36 -2.54
N PRO A 196 2.55 14.13 -3.61
CA PRO A 196 1.85 13.58 -4.76
C PRO A 196 2.52 12.33 -5.35
N ALA A 197 3.86 12.31 -5.45
CA ALA A 197 4.58 11.14 -5.92
C ALA A 197 4.38 9.93 -5.01
N LEU A 198 4.43 10.13 -3.69
CA LEU A 198 4.26 9.05 -2.70
C LEU A 198 2.82 8.54 -2.68
N TYR A 199 1.82 9.43 -2.67
CA TYR A 199 0.40 9.04 -2.72
C TYR A 199 0.05 8.28 -3.99
N PHE A 200 0.47 8.82 -5.14
CA PHE A 200 0.20 8.17 -6.41
C PHE A 200 0.85 6.79 -6.49
N SER A 201 2.12 6.68 -6.14
CA SER A 201 2.85 5.41 -6.29
C SER A 201 2.36 4.32 -5.34
N LEU A 202 2.09 4.67 -4.07
CA LEU A 202 1.54 3.71 -3.11
C LEU A 202 0.11 3.32 -3.47
N GLY A 203 -0.73 4.29 -3.81
CA GLY A 203 -2.10 4.01 -4.24
C GLY A 203 -2.15 3.18 -5.52
N PHE A 204 -1.26 3.44 -6.48
CA PHE A 204 -1.13 2.64 -7.70
C PHE A 204 -0.71 1.20 -7.39
N SER A 205 0.30 0.97 -6.53
CA SER A 205 0.70 -0.38 -6.12
C SER A 205 -0.47 -1.15 -5.50
N LEU A 206 -1.25 -0.53 -4.61
CA LEU A 206 -2.43 -1.16 -4.02
C LEU A 206 -3.50 -1.49 -5.07
N MET A 207 -3.78 -0.55 -5.98
CA MET A 207 -4.74 -0.81 -7.07
C MET A 207 -4.26 -1.94 -7.98
N TRP A 208 -2.98 -2.00 -8.26
CA TRP A 208 -2.40 -3.05 -9.10
C TRP A 208 -2.55 -4.42 -8.46
N LEU A 209 -2.22 -4.55 -7.17
CA LEU A 209 -2.42 -5.78 -6.39
C LEU A 209 -3.88 -6.24 -6.37
N GLY A 210 -4.82 -5.29 -6.23
CA GLY A 210 -6.25 -5.58 -6.35
C GLY A 210 -6.63 -6.07 -7.76
N LEU A 211 -6.10 -5.42 -8.80
CA LEU A 211 -6.36 -5.80 -10.19
C LEU A 211 -5.82 -7.20 -10.52
N GLU A 212 -4.63 -7.55 -10.03
CA GLU A 212 -4.06 -8.89 -10.21
C GLU A 212 -4.94 -9.98 -9.59
N LYS A 213 -5.52 -9.76 -8.41
CA LYS A 213 -6.44 -10.69 -7.79
C LYS A 213 -7.72 -10.92 -8.62
N VAL A 214 -8.13 -9.91 -9.40
CA VAL A 214 -9.25 -10.03 -10.33
C VAL A 214 -8.87 -10.81 -11.58
N ILE A 215 -7.69 -10.54 -12.14
CA ILE A 215 -7.24 -11.08 -13.44
C ILE A 215 -6.59 -12.45 -13.28
N TYR A 216 -5.84 -12.66 -12.20
CA TYR A 216 -5.12 -13.91 -11.87
C TYR A 216 -5.57 -14.46 -10.49
N PRO A 217 -6.85 -14.79 -10.30
CA PRO A 217 -7.35 -15.22 -8.99
C PRO A 217 -6.69 -16.49 -8.47
N GLN A 218 -6.18 -17.34 -9.34
CA GLN A 218 -5.49 -18.60 -8.99
C GLN A 218 -4.32 -18.39 -8.04
N TRP A 219 -3.60 -17.28 -8.17
CA TRP A 219 -2.47 -16.96 -7.28
C TRP A 219 -2.93 -16.70 -5.83
N GLY A 220 -4.03 -15.96 -5.66
CA GLY A 220 -4.60 -15.69 -4.34
C GLY A 220 -5.36 -16.89 -3.76
N LEU A 221 -6.07 -17.64 -4.60
CA LEU A 221 -6.82 -18.83 -4.17
C LEU A 221 -5.91 -19.89 -3.57
N TYR A 222 -4.69 -20.06 -4.09
CA TYR A 222 -3.70 -20.99 -3.53
C TYR A 222 -3.40 -20.69 -2.05
N ILE A 223 -3.16 -19.44 -1.70
CA ILE A 223 -2.87 -19.02 -0.33
C ILE A 223 -4.08 -19.22 0.59
N LEU A 224 -5.29 -18.86 0.11
CA LEU A 224 -6.52 -19.00 0.88
C LEU A 224 -6.89 -20.45 1.14
N GLN A 225 -6.62 -21.34 0.21
CA GLN A 225 -6.85 -22.79 0.39
C GLN A 225 -5.94 -23.37 1.48
N GLN A 226 -4.70 -22.89 1.57
CA GLN A 226 -3.78 -23.30 2.64
C GLN A 226 -4.06 -22.64 4.00
N ASN A 227 -4.71 -21.48 3.98
CA ASN A 227 -5.00 -20.67 5.18
C ASN A 227 -6.49 -20.33 5.24
N SER A 228 -7.35 -21.35 5.26
CA SER A 228 -8.81 -21.18 5.19
C SER A 228 -9.40 -20.31 6.31
N GLN A 229 -8.73 -20.23 7.47
CA GLN A 229 -9.11 -19.33 8.57
C GLN A 229 -9.12 -17.86 8.15
N LEU A 230 -8.36 -17.48 7.11
CA LEU A 230 -8.32 -16.12 6.59
C LEU A 230 -9.64 -15.67 5.94
N THR A 231 -10.45 -16.62 5.46
CA THR A 231 -11.74 -16.32 4.82
C THR A 231 -12.84 -16.00 5.81
N LEU A 232 -12.62 -16.20 7.12
CA LEU A 232 -13.62 -16.02 8.18
C LEU A 232 -14.91 -16.82 7.92
N GLY A 233 -14.80 -17.96 7.23
CA GLY A 233 -15.94 -18.82 6.87
C GLY A 233 -16.72 -18.37 5.63
N LEU A 234 -16.27 -17.32 4.93
CA LEU A 234 -16.82 -16.90 3.64
C LEU A 234 -16.35 -17.81 2.52
N ASP A 235 -17.11 -17.84 1.42
CA ASP A 235 -16.65 -18.49 0.19
C ASP A 235 -15.31 -17.89 -0.28
N VAL A 236 -14.37 -18.75 -0.66
CA VAL A 236 -12.99 -18.37 -0.96
C VAL A 236 -12.90 -17.40 -2.16
N ASN A 237 -13.72 -17.66 -3.22
CA ASN A 237 -13.72 -16.81 -4.41
C ASN A 237 -14.37 -15.46 -4.11
N PHE A 238 -15.45 -15.46 -3.34
CA PHE A 238 -16.09 -14.22 -2.90
C PHE A 238 -15.15 -13.40 -2.05
N PHE A 239 -14.45 -14.02 -1.10
CA PHE A 239 -13.49 -13.34 -0.22
C PHE A 239 -12.35 -12.71 -1.02
N LEU A 240 -11.73 -13.46 -1.95
CA LEU A 240 -10.65 -12.96 -2.79
C LEU A 240 -11.09 -11.75 -3.63
N LEU A 241 -12.26 -11.85 -4.26
CA LEU A 241 -12.81 -10.79 -5.07
C LEU A 241 -13.16 -9.55 -4.23
N ALA A 242 -13.74 -9.74 -3.04
CA ALA A 242 -14.03 -8.65 -2.11
C ALA A 242 -12.75 -7.95 -1.65
N ALA A 243 -11.68 -8.71 -1.33
CA ALA A 243 -10.38 -8.16 -0.98
C ALA A 243 -9.78 -7.33 -2.13
N ALA A 244 -9.90 -7.82 -3.38
CA ALA A 244 -9.47 -7.07 -4.56
C ALA A 244 -10.17 -5.71 -4.67
N PHE A 245 -11.49 -5.67 -4.49
CA PHE A 245 -12.25 -4.41 -4.53
C PHE A 245 -11.89 -3.45 -3.39
N VAL A 246 -11.56 -3.98 -2.22
CA VAL A 246 -11.06 -3.15 -1.10
C VAL A 246 -9.72 -2.52 -1.45
N GLU A 247 -8.76 -3.29 -1.96
CA GLU A 247 -7.45 -2.76 -2.37
C GLU A 247 -7.57 -1.72 -3.48
N LEU A 248 -8.42 -1.96 -4.49
CA LEU A 248 -8.73 -0.99 -5.54
C LEU A 248 -9.29 0.31 -4.96
N ALA A 249 -10.24 0.21 -4.03
CA ALA A 249 -10.84 1.38 -3.39
C ALA A 249 -9.83 2.14 -2.51
N LEU A 250 -9.07 1.43 -1.68
CA LEU A 250 -8.05 2.02 -0.81
C LEU A 250 -6.97 2.74 -1.62
N GLY A 251 -6.45 2.09 -2.66
CA GLY A 251 -5.46 2.68 -3.55
C GLY A 251 -5.99 3.92 -4.27
N TYR A 252 -7.21 3.88 -4.79
CA TYR A 252 -7.84 5.03 -5.42
C TYR A 252 -8.06 6.20 -4.44
N LEU A 253 -8.57 5.92 -3.24
CA LEU A 253 -8.79 6.94 -2.21
C LEU A 253 -7.48 7.61 -1.78
N LEU A 254 -6.38 6.85 -1.71
CA LEU A 254 -5.04 7.42 -1.48
C LEU A 254 -4.61 8.35 -2.61
N ILE A 255 -4.79 7.94 -3.89
CA ILE A 255 -4.40 8.77 -5.05
C ILE A 255 -5.12 10.12 -5.06
N ILE A 256 -6.42 10.13 -4.74
CA ILE A 256 -7.21 11.36 -4.75
C ILE A 256 -7.12 12.16 -3.44
N GLY A 257 -6.39 11.65 -2.44
CA GLY A 257 -6.19 12.35 -1.18
C GLY A 257 -7.45 12.47 -0.32
N LEU A 258 -8.31 11.44 -0.31
CA LEU A 258 -9.53 11.43 0.49
C LEU A 258 -9.36 10.55 1.73
N LEU A 259 -9.73 11.06 2.90
CA LEU A 259 -9.58 10.35 4.18
C LEU A 259 -8.14 9.89 4.47
N GLU A 260 -7.14 10.63 4.04
CA GLU A 260 -5.72 10.23 4.06
C GLU A 260 -5.28 9.64 5.40
N ARG A 261 -5.55 10.33 6.49
CA ARG A 261 -5.14 9.92 7.85
C ARG A 261 -5.91 8.70 8.36
N PRO A 262 -7.27 8.68 8.35
CA PRO A 262 -8.03 7.50 8.71
C PRO A 262 -7.66 6.28 7.86
N LEU A 263 -7.47 6.49 6.56
CA LEU A 263 -7.09 5.43 5.63
C LEU A 263 -5.73 4.85 5.98
N SER A 264 -4.74 5.71 6.25
CA SER A 264 -3.40 5.28 6.65
C SER A 264 -3.41 4.43 7.92
N LEU A 265 -4.25 4.78 8.91
CA LEU A 265 -4.43 3.96 10.11
C LEU A 265 -5.03 2.59 9.80
N VAL A 266 -6.06 2.55 8.93
CA VAL A 266 -6.72 1.30 8.55
C VAL A 266 -5.76 0.40 7.78
N VAL A 267 -5.06 0.94 6.77
CA VAL A 267 -4.09 0.17 5.98
C VAL A 267 -2.93 -0.32 6.86
N THR A 268 -2.46 0.51 7.81
CA THR A 268 -1.45 0.09 8.79
C THR A 268 -1.94 -1.09 9.64
N LEU A 269 -3.19 -1.04 10.11
CA LEU A 269 -3.77 -2.14 10.88
C LEU A 269 -3.89 -3.42 10.06
N VAL A 270 -4.32 -3.31 8.81
CA VAL A 270 -4.40 -4.44 7.87
C VAL A 270 -3.02 -5.09 7.71
N PHE A 271 -1.98 -4.32 7.36
CA PHE A 271 -0.61 -4.84 7.20
C PHE A 271 -0.04 -5.43 8.49
N PHE A 272 -0.39 -4.85 9.65
CA PHE A 272 0.02 -5.41 10.92
C PHE A 272 -0.63 -6.77 11.19
N THR A 273 -1.91 -6.94 10.87
CA THR A 273 -2.58 -8.23 11.04
C THR A 273 -2.02 -9.31 10.11
N THR A 274 -1.67 -8.97 8.85
CA THR A 274 -1.00 -9.93 7.95
C THR A 274 0.39 -10.32 8.46
N THR A 275 1.12 -9.38 9.06
CA THR A 275 2.41 -9.65 9.69
C THR A 275 2.30 -10.69 10.83
N LEU A 276 1.21 -10.67 11.62
CA LEU A 276 0.97 -11.66 12.66
C LEU A 276 0.74 -13.07 12.10
N VAL A 277 0.22 -13.18 10.88
CA VAL A 277 -0.05 -14.46 10.21
C VAL A 277 1.17 -14.97 9.46
N PHE A 278 1.86 -14.11 8.70
CA PHE A 278 2.90 -14.50 7.76
C PHE A 278 4.33 -14.17 8.22
N GLY A 279 4.48 -13.49 9.36
CA GLY A 279 5.76 -13.33 10.07
C GLY A 279 6.81 -12.50 9.34
N ARG A 280 8.07 -13.00 9.33
CA ARG A 280 9.26 -12.22 8.92
C ARG A 280 9.18 -11.68 7.49
N THR A 281 8.62 -12.41 6.56
CA THR A 281 8.48 -11.99 5.15
C THR A 281 7.66 -10.71 5.04
N GLU A 282 6.56 -10.63 5.78
CA GLU A 282 5.71 -9.44 5.88
C GLU A 282 6.44 -8.24 6.49
N ILE A 283 7.25 -8.47 7.53
CA ILE A 283 8.04 -7.40 8.15
C ILE A 283 8.98 -6.79 7.12
N ILE A 284 9.70 -7.62 6.35
CA ILE A 284 10.64 -7.14 5.32
C ILE A 284 9.89 -6.33 4.26
N GLY A 285 8.78 -6.86 3.75
CA GLY A 285 8.05 -6.24 2.65
C GLY A 285 7.25 -5.00 3.05
N HIS A 286 6.64 -4.98 4.24
CA HIS A 286 5.75 -3.91 4.65
C HIS A 286 6.42 -2.77 5.44
N THR A 287 7.68 -2.89 5.85
CA THR A 287 8.38 -1.84 6.63
C THR A 287 8.32 -0.48 5.95
N ILE A 288 8.62 -0.40 4.64
CA ILE A 288 8.57 0.86 3.90
C ILE A 288 7.14 1.38 3.73
N LEU A 289 6.17 0.49 3.56
CA LEU A 289 4.77 0.87 3.44
C LEU A 289 4.25 1.48 4.75
N HIS A 290 4.58 0.89 5.91
CA HIS A 290 4.29 1.48 7.21
C HIS A 290 4.93 2.86 7.38
N ALA A 291 6.20 3.02 6.96
CA ALA A 291 6.86 4.32 7.01
C ALA A 291 6.14 5.36 6.13
N ALA A 292 5.74 5.00 4.91
CA ALA A 292 4.97 5.87 4.03
C ALA A 292 3.60 6.25 4.62
N LEU A 293 2.90 5.29 5.23
CA LEU A 293 1.61 5.54 5.89
C LEU A 293 1.76 6.45 7.11
N ILE A 294 2.86 6.35 7.87
CA ILE A 294 3.17 7.30 8.94
C ILE A 294 3.44 8.70 8.37
N VAL A 295 4.13 8.82 7.23
CA VAL A 295 4.31 10.10 6.54
C VAL A 295 2.95 10.72 6.21
N PHE A 296 1.99 9.95 5.69
CA PHE A 296 0.64 10.44 5.41
C PHE A 296 -0.13 10.87 6.66
N LEU A 297 0.13 10.27 7.80
CA LEU A 297 -0.45 10.73 9.08
C LEU A 297 0.10 12.09 9.50
N LEU A 298 1.40 12.34 9.25
CA LEU A 298 2.10 13.54 9.72
C LEU A 298 1.93 14.76 8.81
N GLU A 299 1.67 14.54 7.52
CA GLU A 299 1.52 15.61 6.52
C GLU A 299 0.06 16.00 6.28
#